data_14b0b32868eea3658f15cba30613d144
#
_entry.id   14b0b32868eea3658f15cba30613d144
#
_cell.length_a   1.000
_cell.length_b   1.000
_cell.length_c   1.000
_cell.angle_alpha   90.00
_cell.angle_beta   90.00
_cell.angle_gamma   90.00
#
_symmetry.space_group_name_H-M   'P 1'
#
loop_
_entity.id
_entity.type
_entity.pdbx_description
1 polymer ?
#
loop_
_entity_poly.entity_id
_entity_poly.type
_entity_poly.pdbx_seq_one_letter_code
_entity_poly.pdbx_strand_id
1 'polypeptide(L)'
;MTVGERLWEKARGLRGVWEGIARAEDDLLRQFKDPVEFIDWFKASADPVLQFHYEIGYQWGVSTDVEGVKSWLRQGVWNEWAAASDVARIVSDYRDHIDTEFMTMFAQQISDEGRHLYLRSRILRAFGGSMEGFQPIKEWVELFDFPLQCASRRTEWPYFQVKLTSSLQVVELISVYHHRGVHENFPKNPRLWEEPYREASQMFMETFREIEDDELFHWSIAERVCMKYATNPEVRAEILDCAGGALKASMEARIRRVELAEKYAI
;
A
#
# COMPACT_ATOMS: atom_id res chain seq x y z
N MET A 1 -20.28 9.55 -17.66
CA MET A 1 -18.95 9.04 -17.20
C MET A 1 -19.11 8.58 -15.79
N THR A 2 -18.86 7.31 -15.52
CA THR A 2 -18.89 6.71 -14.17
C THR A 2 -17.75 7.25 -13.31
N VAL A 3 -17.75 6.97 -12.00
CA VAL A 3 -16.62 7.34 -11.12
C VAL A 3 -15.36 6.60 -11.55
N GLY A 4 -15.47 5.30 -11.87
CA GLY A 4 -14.35 4.50 -12.37
C GLY A 4 -13.73 5.06 -13.65
N GLU A 5 -14.55 5.47 -14.63
CA GLU A 5 -14.05 6.11 -15.87
C GLU A 5 -13.28 7.41 -15.57
N ARG A 6 -13.77 8.26 -14.65
CA ARG A 6 -13.06 9.48 -14.22
C ARG A 6 -11.74 9.18 -13.53
N LEU A 7 -11.72 8.15 -12.66
CA LEU A 7 -10.48 7.72 -12.00
C LEU A 7 -9.45 7.21 -13.00
N TRP A 8 -9.86 6.42 -14.00
CA TRP A 8 -8.97 5.98 -15.07
C TRP A 8 -8.43 7.14 -15.91
N GLU A 9 -9.26 8.14 -16.18
CA GLU A 9 -8.81 9.33 -16.91
C GLU A 9 -7.76 10.11 -16.11
N LYS A 10 -7.99 10.30 -14.82
CA LYS A 10 -7.02 10.92 -13.91
C LYS A 10 -5.74 10.09 -13.80
N ALA A 11 -5.85 8.76 -13.64
CA ALA A 11 -4.71 7.85 -13.58
C ALA A 11 -3.86 7.91 -14.85
N ARG A 12 -4.50 7.94 -16.04
CA ARG A 12 -3.76 8.12 -17.31
C ARG A 12 -2.94 9.40 -17.32
N GLY A 13 -3.45 10.49 -16.73
CA GLY A 13 -2.70 11.74 -16.56
C GLY A 13 -1.49 11.61 -15.63
N LEU A 14 -1.52 10.65 -14.68
CA LEU A 14 -0.41 10.39 -13.75
C LEU A 14 0.61 9.35 -14.28
N ARG A 15 0.35 8.76 -15.44
CA ARG A 15 1.23 7.74 -16.03
C ARG A 15 2.68 8.19 -16.13
N GLY A 16 2.90 9.44 -16.58
CA GLY A 16 4.22 10.02 -16.67
C GLY A 16 4.97 10.10 -15.31
N VAL A 17 4.25 10.12 -14.20
CA VAL A 17 4.87 10.20 -12.85
C VAL A 17 5.57 8.89 -12.53
N TRP A 18 4.86 7.75 -12.49
CA TRP A 18 5.49 6.48 -12.12
C TRP A 18 6.44 5.96 -13.20
N GLU A 19 6.17 6.23 -14.49
CA GLU A 19 7.13 5.90 -15.57
C GLU A 19 8.39 6.76 -15.49
N GLY A 20 8.27 8.05 -15.12
CA GLY A 20 9.40 8.92 -14.87
C GLY A 20 10.22 8.51 -13.66
N ILE A 21 9.57 8.07 -12.58
CA ILE A 21 10.25 7.51 -11.42
C ILE A 21 11.00 6.22 -11.82
N ALA A 22 10.31 5.26 -12.44
CA ALA A 22 10.89 3.96 -12.80
C ALA A 22 12.05 4.06 -13.80
N ARG A 23 12.13 5.14 -14.58
CA ARG A 23 13.10 5.35 -15.65
C ARG A 23 13.95 6.61 -15.44
N ALA A 24 14.16 6.99 -14.17
CA ALA A 24 14.98 8.15 -13.86
C ALA A 24 16.37 8.02 -14.50
N GLU A 25 16.80 9.06 -15.21
CA GLU A 25 18.05 9.06 -15.96
C GLU A 25 19.27 9.00 -15.03
N ASP A 26 20.33 8.32 -15.46
CA ASP A 26 21.59 8.20 -14.72
C ASP A 26 22.16 9.54 -14.28
N ASP A 27 22.05 10.57 -15.11
CA ASP A 27 22.54 11.93 -14.80
C ASP A 27 21.79 12.53 -13.61
N LEU A 28 20.49 12.31 -13.48
CA LEU A 28 19.73 12.70 -12.30
C LEU A 28 20.16 11.90 -11.07
N LEU A 29 20.32 10.57 -11.22
CA LEU A 29 20.69 9.70 -10.10
C LEU A 29 22.10 10.01 -9.54
N ARG A 30 22.99 10.55 -10.37
CA ARG A 30 24.33 11.02 -9.96
C ARG A 30 24.34 12.35 -9.21
N GLN A 31 23.28 13.16 -9.33
CA GLN A 31 23.22 14.49 -8.72
C GLN A 31 22.94 14.45 -7.22
N PHE A 32 22.29 13.38 -6.72
CA PHE A 32 22.00 13.26 -5.28
C PHE A 32 23.30 13.10 -4.49
N LYS A 33 23.54 14.00 -3.54
CA LYS A 33 24.74 13.99 -2.71
C LYS A 33 24.73 12.85 -1.70
N ASP A 34 23.52 12.53 -1.19
CA ASP A 34 23.34 11.52 -0.17
C ASP A 34 21.95 10.83 -0.33
N PRO A 35 21.70 9.75 0.44
CA PRO A 35 20.42 9.06 0.41
C PRO A 35 19.22 9.90 0.88
N VAL A 36 19.42 10.93 1.71
CA VAL A 36 18.32 11.78 2.21
C VAL A 36 17.74 12.59 1.06
N GLU A 37 18.61 13.28 0.29
CA GLU A 37 18.19 14.03 -0.91
C GLU A 37 17.44 13.12 -1.90
N PHE A 38 17.89 11.87 -2.06
CA PHE A 38 17.24 10.88 -2.93
C PHE A 38 15.85 10.49 -2.42
N ILE A 39 15.70 10.20 -1.13
CA ILE A 39 14.40 9.85 -0.51
C ILE A 39 13.43 11.03 -0.61
N ASP A 40 13.88 12.24 -0.32
CA ASP A 40 13.05 13.44 -0.40
C ASP A 40 12.58 13.71 -1.83
N TRP A 41 13.47 13.54 -2.81
CA TRP A 41 13.13 13.63 -4.22
C TRP A 41 12.10 12.57 -4.62
N PHE A 42 12.27 11.31 -4.17
CA PHE A 42 11.31 10.24 -4.45
C PHE A 42 9.93 10.58 -3.88
N LYS A 43 9.85 10.98 -2.62
CA LYS A 43 8.59 11.38 -1.98
C LYS A 43 7.89 12.51 -2.73
N ALA A 44 8.63 13.56 -3.08
CA ALA A 44 8.10 14.69 -3.85
C ALA A 44 7.62 14.26 -5.25
N SER A 45 8.36 13.38 -5.91
CA SER A 45 8.00 12.87 -7.24
C SER A 45 6.78 11.93 -7.21
N ALA A 46 6.65 11.12 -6.15
CA ALA A 46 5.52 10.21 -5.98
C ALA A 46 4.24 10.89 -5.45
N ASP A 47 4.36 12.10 -4.87
CA ASP A 47 3.24 12.79 -4.22
C ASP A 47 1.96 12.88 -5.07
N PRO A 48 1.98 13.16 -6.38
CA PRO A 48 0.76 13.19 -7.18
C PRO A 48 0.00 11.85 -7.19
N VAL A 49 0.72 10.72 -7.14
CA VAL A 49 0.13 9.37 -7.05
C VAL A 49 -0.39 9.12 -5.64
N LEU A 50 0.36 9.50 -4.62
CA LEU A 50 -0.04 9.37 -3.21
C LEU A 50 -1.31 10.20 -2.93
N GLN A 51 -1.38 11.43 -3.41
CA GLN A 51 -2.56 12.29 -3.32
C GLN A 51 -3.78 11.70 -4.05
N PHE A 52 -3.56 11.00 -5.17
CA PHE A 52 -4.64 10.28 -5.85
C PHE A 52 -5.24 9.19 -4.94
N HIS A 53 -4.42 8.44 -4.21
CA HIS A 53 -4.91 7.45 -3.24
C HIS A 53 -5.62 8.08 -2.04
N TYR A 54 -5.12 9.21 -1.55
CA TYR A 54 -5.81 10.00 -0.53
C TYR A 54 -7.21 10.43 -1.00
N GLU A 55 -7.32 10.98 -2.21
CA GLU A 55 -8.62 11.40 -2.77
C GLU A 55 -9.61 10.25 -2.92
N ILE A 56 -9.15 9.06 -3.34
CA ILE A 56 -10.02 7.88 -3.41
C ILE A 56 -10.54 7.53 -2.01
N GLY A 57 -9.68 7.49 -0.99
CA GLY A 57 -10.07 7.26 0.40
C GLY A 57 -11.05 8.32 0.91
N TYR A 58 -10.79 9.57 0.61
CA TYR A 58 -11.62 10.71 0.96
C TYR A 58 -13.04 10.60 0.38
N GLN A 59 -13.16 10.32 -0.93
CA GLN A 59 -14.44 10.15 -1.61
C GLN A 59 -15.19 8.91 -1.11
N TRP A 60 -14.46 7.80 -0.92
CA TRP A 60 -15.03 6.58 -0.39
C TRP A 60 -15.61 6.80 1.02
N GLY A 61 -14.90 7.47 1.91
CA GLY A 61 -15.32 7.72 3.28
C GLY A 61 -16.69 8.38 3.39
N VAL A 62 -16.98 9.37 2.55
CA VAL A 62 -18.26 10.10 2.61
C VAL A 62 -19.38 9.43 1.82
N SER A 63 -19.07 8.65 0.79
CA SER A 63 -20.06 8.10 -0.15
C SER A 63 -20.45 6.66 0.11
N THR A 64 -19.61 5.89 0.83
CA THR A 64 -19.81 4.46 1.07
C THR A 64 -21.06 4.20 1.92
N ASP A 65 -21.64 3.03 1.74
CA ASP A 65 -22.68 2.48 2.62
C ASP A 65 -22.14 1.27 3.38
N VAL A 66 -22.98 0.57 4.12
CA VAL A 66 -22.60 -0.58 4.94
C VAL A 66 -22.05 -1.73 4.09
N GLU A 67 -22.63 -1.99 2.92
CA GLU A 67 -22.14 -3.04 2.02
C GLU A 67 -20.79 -2.66 1.41
N GLY A 68 -20.59 -1.39 1.08
CA GLY A 68 -19.31 -0.87 0.66
C GLY A 68 -18.23 -1.00 1.74
N VAL A 69 -18.59 -0.74 3.02
CA VAL A 69 -17.69 -0.97 4.17
C VAL A 69 -17.34 -2.46 4.29
N LYS A 70 -18.32 -3.36 4.24
CA LYS A 70 -18.07 -4.81 4.30
C LYS A 70 -17.17 -5.29 3.15
N SER A 71 -17.44 -4.82 1.92
CA SER A 71 -16.62 -5.15 0.76
C SER A 71 -15.18 -4.67 0.94
N TRP A 72 -15.00 -3.43 1.43
CA TRP A 72 -13.68 -2.85 1.68
C TRP A 72 -12.93 -3.61 2.78
N LEU A 73 -13.61 -3.98 3.87
CA LEU A 73 -13.03 -4.75 4.97
C LEU A 73 -12.67 -6.18 4.56
N ARG A 74 -13.47 -6.86 3.71
CA ARG A 74 -13.12 -8.19 3.17
C ARG A 74 -11.80 -8.14 2.40
N GLN A 75 -11.63 -7.15 1.53
CA GLN A 75 -10.36 -6.98 0.82
C GLN A 75 -9.23 -6.67 1.79
N GLY A 76 -9.46 -5.81 2.79
CA GLY A 76 -8.47 -5.50 3.81
C GLY A 76 -8.06 -6.72 4.62
N VAL A 77 -9.00 -7.53 5.08
CA VAL A 77 -8.71 -8.82 5.79
C VAL A 77 -7.84 -9.74 4.93
N TRP A 78 -8.12 -9.84 3.63
CA TRP A 78 -7.28 -10.62 2.73
C TRP A 78 -5.89 -10.00 2.54
N ASN A 79 -5.80 -8.67 2.43
CA ASN A 79 -4.53 -7.96 2.28
C ASN A 79 -3.59 -8.23 3.47
N GLU A 80 -4.09 -8.09 4.70
CA GLU A 80 -3.30 -8.35 5.91
C GLU A 80 -2.86 -9.80 6.00
N TRP A 81 -3.75 -10.74 5.62
CA TRP A 81 -3.37 -12.16 5.56
C TRP A 81 -2.26 -12.40 4.53
N ALA A 82 -2.38 -11.80 3.34
CA ALA A 82 -1.38 -11.90 2.29
C ALA A 82 -0.05 -11.25 2.73
N ALA A 83 -0.09 -10.03 3.27
CA ALA A 83 1.09 -9.32 3.77
C ALA A 83 1.83 -10.14 4.83
N ALA A 84 1.13 -10.59 5.89
CA ALA A 84 1.73 -11.39 6.95
C ALA A 84 2.38 -12.68 6.43
N SER A 85 1.65 -13.43 5.56
CA SER A 85 2.13 -14.72 5.05
C SER A 85 3.25 -14.58 4.03
N ASP A 86 3.15 -13.60 3.12
CA ASP A 86 4.15 -13.39 2.07
C ASP A 86 5.45 -12.82 2.63
N VAL A 87 5.40 -11.83 3.53
CA VAL A 87 6.61 -11.30 4.18
C VAL A 87 7.29 -12.38 5.02
N ALA A 88 6.53 -13.19 5.77
CA ALA A 88 7.10 -14.31 6.55
C ALA A 88 7.79 -15.35 5.64
N ARG A 89 7.15 -15.72 4.52
CA ARG A 89 7.70 -16.64 3.53
C ARG A 89 8.97 -16.07 2.89
N ILE A 90 8.95 -14.81 2.46
CA ILE A 90 10.11 -14.16 1.84
C ILE A 90 11.29 -14.09 2.80
N VAL A 91 11.05 -13.69 4.05
CA VAL A 91 12.09 -13.62 5.09
C VAL A 91 12.68 -15.00 5.36
N SER A 92 11.87 -16.06 5.38
CA SER A 92 12.31 -17.43 5.56
C SER A 92 13.16 -17.93 4.37
N ASP A 93 12.64 -17.76 3.14
CA ASP A 93 13.22 -18.34 1.93
C ASP A 93 14.47 -17.60 1.45
N TYR A 94 14.55 -16.29 1.72
CA TYR A 94 15.62 -15.40 1.26
C TYR A 94 16.46 -14.80 2.40
N ARG A 95 16.49 -15.44 3.57
CA ARG A 95 17.19 -14.96 4.78
C ARG A 95 18.65 -14.58 4.54
N ASP A 96 19.33 -15.28 3.65
CA ASP A 96 20.75 -15.04 3.34
C ASP A 96 20.97 -13.81 2.43
N HIS A 97 19.87 -13.20 1.95
CA HIS A 97 19.84 -11.99 1.12
C HIS A 97 19.31 -10.76 1.87
N ILE A 98 19.01 -10.91 3.16
CA ILE A 98 18.45 -9.85 4.01
C ILE A 98 19.37 -9.66 5.22
N ASP A 99 19.75 -8.42 5.50
CA ASP A 99 20.53 -8.10 6.69
C ASP A 99 19.77 -8.41 7.97
N THR A 100 20.47 -8.88 8.99
CA THR A 100 19.90 -9.22 10.30
C THR A 100 19.15 -8.03 10.94
N GLU A 101 19.62 -6.82 10.73
CA GLU A 101 18.97 -5.58 11.17
C GLU A 101 17.55 -5.46 10.58
N PHE A 102 17.41 -5.67 9.26
CA PHE A 102 16.12 -5.59 8.58
C PHE A 102 15.23 -6.82 8.82
N MET A 103 15.83 -7.98 9.07
CA MET A 103 15.10 -9.17 9.53
C MET A 103 14.28 -8.88 10.80
N THR A 104 14.85 -8.13 11.74
CA THR A 104 14.14 -7.74 12.98
C THR A 104 12.96 -6.83 12.69
N MET A 105 13.13 -5.89 11.75
CA MET A 105 12.05 -4.97 11.35
C MET A 105 10.94 -5.69 10.58
N PHE A 106 11.28 -6.62 9.67
CA PHE A 106 10.29 -7.47 9.01
C PHE A 106 9.55 -8.40 9.99
N ALA A 107 10.24 -8.92 11.01
CA ALA A 107 9.56 -9.71 12.04
C ALA A 107 8.51 -8.88 12.82
N GLN A 108 8.81 -7.60 13.08
CA GLN A 108 7.83 -6.67 13.65
C GLN A 108 6.67 -6.44 12.68
N GLN A 109 6.94 -6.15 11.40
CA GLN A 109 5.91 -5.98 10.38
C GLN A 109 4.99 -7.22 10.30
N ILE A 110 5.53 -8.43 10.25
CA ILE A 110 4.73 -9.68 10.23
C ILE A 110 3.80 -9.76 11.44
N SER A 111 4.28 -9.35 12.63
CA SER A 111 3.48 -9.31 13.85
C SER A 111 2.34 -8.29 13.75
N ASP A 112 2.63 -7.11 13.23
CA ASP A 112 1.66 -6.04 13.05
C ASP A 112 0.58 -6.44 12.03
N GLU A 113 0.96 -7.02 10.88
CA GLU A 113 0.01 -7.52 9.88
C GLU A 113 -0.93 -8.61 10.44
N GLY A 114 -0.39 -9.51 11.28
CA GLY A 114 -1.21 -10.50 12.00
C GLY A 114 -2.21 -9.84 12.95
N ARG A 115 -1.83 -8.74 13.60
CA ARG A 115 -2.71 -7.94 14.46
C ARG A 115 -3.74 -7.17 13.64
N HIS A 116 -3.35 -6.54 12.52
CA HIS A 116 -4.25 -5.86 11.59
C HIS A 116 -5.31 -6.81 11.02
N LEU A 117 -4.91 -8.02 10.62
CA LEU A 117 -5.82 -9.09 10.20
C LEU A 117 -6.91 -9.37 11.24
N TYR A 118 -6.52 -9.53 12.51
CA TYR A 118 -7.45 -9.75 13.60
C TYR A 118 -8.40 -8.57 13.81
N LEU A 119 -7.88 -7.36 13.83
CA LEU A 119 -8.65 -6.13 14.05
C LEU A 119 -9.65 -5.87 12.90
N ARG A 120 -9.21 -5.97 11.65
CA ARG A 120 -10.11 -5.82 10.48
C ARG A 120 -11.20 -6.89 10.46
N SER A 121 -10.87 -8.14 10.86
CA SER A 121 -11.86 -9.22 10.97
C SER A 121 -12.91 -8.94 12.06
N ARG A 122 -12.53 -8.31 13.17
CA ARG A 122 -13.47 -7.87 14.22
C ARG A 122 -14.43 -6.82 13.70
N ILE A 123 -13.91 -5.80 13.02
CA ILE A 123 -14.72 -4.71 12.46
C ILE A 123 -15.68 -5.27 11.40
N LEU A 124 -15.20 -6.15 10.52
CA LEU A 124 -16.04 -6.80 9.52
C LEU A 124 -17.25 -7.50 10.16
N ARG A 125 -17.03 -8.24 11.24
CA ARG A 125 -18.11 -8.90 12.00
C ARG A 125 -19.04 -7.88 12.67
N ALA A 126 -18.50 -6.78 13.20
CA ALA A 126 -19.32 -5.72 13.82
C ALA A 126 -20.29 -5.06 12.83
N PHE A 127 -19.89 -4.94 11.55
CA PHE A 127 -20.79 -4.53 10.46
C PHE A 127 -21.69 -5.68 9.94
N GLY A 128 -21.68 -6.86 10.54
CA GLY A 128 -22.46 -8.04 10.09
C GLY A 128 -21.89 -8.70 8.83
N GLY A 129 -20.62 -8.51 8.53
CA GLY A 129 -19.94 -9.14 7.40
C GLY A 129 -19.19 -10.43 7.76
N SER A 130 -18.80 -11.19 6.75
CA SER A 130 -17.96 -12.38 6.87
C SER A 130 -17.04 -12.51 5.67
N MET A 131 -16.02 -13.37 5.77
CA MET A 131 -15.12 -13.71 4.65
C MET A 131 -15.67 -14.84 3.76
N GLU A 132 -16.86 -15.38 4.08
CA GLU A 132 -17.45 -16.46 3.32
C GLU A 132 -17.66 -16.07 1.85
N GLY A 133 -17.16 -16.89 0.93
CA GLY A 133 -17.26 -16.67 -0.51
C GLY A 133 -16.42 -15.52 -1.07
N PHE A 134 -15.63 -14.83 -0.24
CA PHE A 134 -14.77 -13.75 -0.74
C PHE A 134 -13.62 -14.31 -1.58
N GLN A 135 -13.37 -13.65 -2.70
CA GLN A 135 -12.19 -13.84 -3.54
C GLN A 135 -11.57 -12.47 -3.83
N PRO A 136 -10.25 -12.31 -3.69
CA PRO A 136 -9.58 -11.07 -4.07
C PRO A 136 -9.66 -10.88 -5.59
N ILE A 137 -9.66 -9.64 -6.04
CA ILE A 137 -9.52 -9.37 -7.47
C ILE A 137 -8.09 -9.63 -7.93
N LYS A 138 -7.93 -9.99 -9.20
CA LYS A 138 -6.66 -10.37 -9.81
C LYS A 138 -5.58 -9.30 -9.61
N GLU A 139 -5.93 -8.05 -9.83
CA GLU A 139 -5.02 -6.92 -9.72
C GLU A 139 -4.47 -6.72 -8.30
N TRP A 140 -5.23 -7.10 -7.25
CA TRP A 140 -4.74 -7.11 -5.88
C TRP A 140 -3.78 -8.28 -5.63
N VAL A 141 -4.04 -9.46 -6.18
CA VAL A 141 -3.11 -10.59 -6.08
C VAL A 141 -1.79 -10.22 -6.78
N GLU A 142 -1.85 -9.66 -7.98
CA GLU A 142 -0.67 -9.22 -8.73
C GLU A 142 0.14 -8.14 -7.99
N LEU A 143 -0.54 -7.22 -7.27
CA LEU A 143 0.12 -6.22 -6.44
C LEU A 143 0.92 -6.87 -5.30
N PHE A 144 0.37 -7.87 -4.61
CA PHE A 144 1.06 -8.55 -3.51
C PHE A 144 2.19 -9.49 -3.99
N ASP A 145 2.06 -10.05 -5.19
CA ASP A 145 3.14 -10.83 -5.82
C ASP A 145 4.29 -9.96 -6.34
N PHE A 146 4.04 -8.70 -6.66
CA PHE A 146 4.99 -7.82 -7.33
C PHE A 146 6.31 -7.61 -6.55
N PRO A 147 6.34 -7.39 -5.23
CA PRO A 147 7.59 -7.19 -4.48
C PRO A 147 8.58 -8.35 -4.64
N LEU A 148 8.11 -9.58 -4.50
CA LEU A 148 8.96 -10.75 -4.70
C LEU A 148 9.38 -10.91 -6.16
N GLN A 149 8.48 -10.69 -7.12
CA GLN A 149 8.79 -10.73 -8.55
C GLN A 149 9.84 -9.68 -8.93
N CYS A 150 9.79 -8.48 -8.34
CA CYS A 150 10.78 -7.44 -8.57
C CYS A 150 12.13 -7.80 -7.94
N ALA A 151 12.14 -8.22 -6.69
CA ALA A 151 13.37 -8.56 -5.95
C ALA A 151 14.10 -9.76 -6.54
N SER A 152 13.38 -10.79 -6.99
CA SER A 152 13.97 -12.01 -7.55
C SER A 152 14.63 -11.84 -8.91
N ARG A 153 14.44 -10.71 -9.58
CA ARG A 153 15.18 -10.40 -10.83
C ARG A 153 16.67 -10.17 -10.61
N ARG A 154 17.07 -9.82 -9.37
CA ARG A 154 18.46 -9.60 -9.00
C ARG A 154 18.63 -9.92 -7.51
N THR A 155 19.17 -11.11 -7.24
CA THR A 155 19.27 -11.66 -5.89
C THR A 155 20.57 -11.37 -5.16
N GLU A 156 21.59 -10.84 -5.87
CA GLU A 156 22.88 -10.51 -5.25
C GLU A 156 22.71 -9.44 -4.17
N TRP A 157 23.44 -9.58 -3.09
CA TRP A 157 23.48 -8.58 -2.03
C TRP A 157 24.08 -7.25 -2.52
N PRO A 158 23.51 -6.09 -2.22
CA PRO A 158 22.30 -5.82 -1.42
C PRO A 158 21.01 -5.73 -2.25
N TYR A 159 21.02 -6.03 -3.55
CA TYR A 159 19.96 -5.72 -4.50
C TYR A 159 18.62 -6.38 -4.15
N PHE A 160 18.65 -7.64 -3.68
CA PHE A 160 17.41 -8.32 -3.31
C PHE A 160 16.61 -7.54 -2.27
N GLN A 161 17.24 -7.21 -1.12
CA GLN A 161 16.56 -6.51 -0.04
C GLN A 161 16.18 -5.07 -0.42
N VAL A 162 17.01 -4.39 -1.21
CA VAL A 162 16.73 -3.03 -1.69
C VAL A 162 15.49 -3.02 -2.58
N LYS A 163 15.39 -3.96 -3.52
CA LYS A 163 14.24 -4.08 -4.44
C LYS A 163 12.98 -4.54 -3.72
N LEU A 164 13.11 -5.49 -2.79
CA LEU A 164 12.02 -5.96 -1.97
C LEU A 164 11.41 -4.80 -1.16
N THR A 165 12.23 -4.08 -0.42
CA THR A 165 11.74 -3.01 0.45
C THR A 165 11.19 -1.83 -0.33
N SER A 166 11.83 -1.43 -1.45
CA SER A 166 11.35 -0.30 -2.25
C SER A 166 10.01 -0.57 -2.94
N SER A 167 9.65 -1.82 -3.21
CA SER A 167 8.33 -2.16 -3.74
C SER A 167 7.30 -2.44 -2.64
N LEU A 168 7.65 -3.23 -1.64
CA LEU A 168 6.75 -3.59 -0.54
C LEU A 168 6.33 -2.35 0.25
N GLN A 169 7.29 -1.55 0.71
CA GLN A 169 7.00 -0.43 1.61
C GLN A 169 6.39 0.78 0.89
N VAL A 170 6.46 0.86 -0.44
CA VAL A 170 5.67 1.84 -1.20
C VAL A 170 4.17 1.53 -1.11
N VAL A 171 3.79 0.25 -1.03
CA VAL A 171 2.38 -0.13 -0.82
C VAL A 171 1.88 0.34 0.56
N GLU A 172 2.72 0.23 1.60
CA GLU A 172 2.42 0.74 2.95
C GLU A 172 2.26 2.27 2.96
N LEU A 173 3.17 2.99 2.31
CA LEU A 173 3.04 4.44 2.17
C LEU A 173 1.74 4.85 1.46
N ILE A 174 1.33 4.13 0.42
CA ILE A 174 0.06 4.32 -0.27
C ILE A 174 -1.13 4.05 0.68
N SER A 175 -1.03 3.02 1.53
CA SER A 175 -2.04 2.71 2.54
C SER A 175 -2.22 3.86 3.52
N VAL A 176 -1.14 4.46 4.01
CA VAL A 176 -1.17 5.67 4.87
C VAL A 176 -1.99 6.79 4.22
N TYR A 177 -1.69 7.14 2.98
CA TYR A 177 -2.40 8.23 2.28
C TYR A 177 -3.88 7.91 2.08
N HIS A 178 -4.19 6.67 1.71
CA HIS A 178 -5.59 6.23 1.56
C HIS A 178 -6.35 6.28 2.90
N HIS A 179 -5.75 5.77 3.98
CA HIS A 179 -6.36 5.79 5.31
C HIS A 179 -6.59 7.21 5.81
N ARG A 180 -5.66 8.14 5.60
CA ARG A 180 -5.86 9.57 5.92
C ARG A 180 -7.08 10.15 5.24
N GLY A 181 -7.25 9.88 3.94
CA GLY A 181 -8.44 10.31 3.22
C GLY A 181 -9.73 9.73 3.81
N VAL A 182 -9.71 8.44 4.16
CA VAL A 182 -10.84 7.78 4.85
C VAL A 182 -11.10 8.44 6.21
N HIS A 183 -10.08 8.61 7.05
CA HIS A 183 -10.20 9.19 8.38
C HIS A 183 -10.81 10.59 8.37
N GLU A 184 -10.45 11.41 7.40
CA GLU A 184 -10.97 12.77 7.32
C GLU A 184 -12.44 12.82 6.98
N ASN A 185 -12.94 11.89 6.17
CA ASN A 185 -14.28 12.00 5.59
C ASN A 185 -15.30 10.96 6.09
N PHE A 186 -14.85 9.80 6.57
CA PHE A 186 -15.73 8.76 7.11
C PHE A 186 -16.60 9.27 8.29
N PRO A 187 -16.09 10.12 9.21
CA PRO A 187 -16.92 10.70 10.27
C PRO A 187 -18.07 11.59 9.77
N LYS A 188 -17.99 12.09 8.54
CA LYS A 188 -18.99 12.96 7.91
C LYS A 188 -20.10 12.17 7.20
N ASN A 189 -20.02 10.84 7.15
CA ASN A 189 -20.98 9.97 6.49
C ASN A 189 -22.14 9.61 7.44
N PRO A 190 -23.33 10.23 7.35
CA PRO A 190 -24.40 10.00 8.32
C PRO A 190 -24.92 8.57 8.33
N ARG A 191 -24.84 7.85 7.20
CA ARG A 191 -25.37 6.48 7.05
C ARG A 191 -24.68 5.48 7.97
N LEU A 192 -23.43 5.74 8.35
CA LEU A 192 -22.61 4.83 9.13
C LEU A 192 -22.60 5.17 10.63
N TRP A 193 -23.10 6.36 11.02
CA TRP A 193 -23.11 6.83 12.40
C TRP A 193 -24.51 6.76 13.07
N GLU A 194 -25.47 6.11 12.42
CA GLU A 194 -26.77 5.79 12.97
C GLU A 194 -26.82 4.34 13.46
N GLU A 195 -27.76 4.05 14.37
CA GLU A 195 -27.99 2.67 14.81
C GLU A 195 -28.44 1.77 13.63
N PRO A 196 -27.98 0.53 13.52
CA PRO A 196 -27.17 -0.20 14.51
C PRO A 196 -25.63 -0.10 14.30
N TYR A 197 -25.12 0.77 13.44
CA TYR A 197 -23.73 0.76 12.97
C TYR A 197 -22.79 1.71 13.69
N ARG A 198 -23.31 2.57 14.58
CA ARG A 198 -22.52 3.59 15.29
C ARG A 198 -21.29 3.00 16.02
N GLU A 199 -21.49 1.95 16.80
CA GLU A 199 -20.42 1.30 17.54
C GLU A 199 -19.37 0.68 16.61
N ALA A 200 -19.81 0.03 15.53
CA ALA A 200 -18.92 -0.54 14.51
C ALA A 200 -18.09 0.54 13.80
N SER A 201 -18.70 1.71 13.53
CA SER A 201 -18.02 2.85 12.92
C SER A 201 -17.00 3.48 13.84
N GLN A 202 -17.29 3.57 15.14
CA GLN A 202 -16.34 4.03 16.14
C GLN A 202 -15.14 3.07 16.22
N MET A 203 -15.39 1.76 16.31
CA MET A 203 -14.34 0.73 16.29
C MET A 203 -13.48 0.82 15.01
N PHE A 204 -14.12 1.04 13.84
CA PHE A 204 -13.42 1.25 12.58
C PHE A 204 -12.43 2.41 12.69
N MET A 205 -12.88 3.58 13.13
CA MET A 205 -12.05 4.78 13.21
C MET A 205 -10.88 4.66 14.19
N GLU A 206 -11.12 4.05 15.35
CA GLU A 206 -10.08 3.81 16.37
C GLU A 206 -9.01 2.85 15.84
N THR A 207 -9.44 1.73 15.25
CA THR A 207 -8.53 0.72 14.71
C THR A 207 -7.67 1.25 13.55
N PHE A 208 -8.27 2.02 12.63
CA PHE A 208 -7.51 2.51 11.48
C PHE A 208 -6.51 3.62 11.82
N ARG A 209 -6.65 4.32 12.93
CA ARG A 209 -5.58 5.20 13.45
C ARG A 209 -4.39 4.39 13.94
N GLU A 210 -4.65 3.31 14.66
CA GLU A 210 -3.60 2.40 15.14
C GLU A 210 -2.85 1.77 13.97
N ILE A 211 -3.56 1.27 12.96
CA ILE A 211 -2.97 0.70 11.73
C ILE A 211 -2.13 1.76 10.99
N GLU A 212 -2.57 3.01 10.87
CA GLU A 212 -1.81 4.06 10.19
C GLU A 212 -0.44 4.30 10.83
N ASP A 213 -0.34 4.26 12.15
CA ASP A 213 0.94 4.42 12.87
C ASP A 213 1.91 3.27 12.56
N ASP A 214 1.41 2.04 12.46
CA ASP A 214 2.23 0.88 12.07
C ASP A 214 2.65 0.93 10.60
N GLU A 215 1.78 1.36 9.68
CA GLU A 215 2.13 1.54 8.26
C GLU A 215 3.24 2.60 8.07
N LEU A 216 3.26 3.63 8.92
CA LEU A 216 4.37 4.60 8.94
C LEU A 216 5.68 3.95 9.41
N PHE A 217 5.62 3.05 10.38
CA PHE A 217 6.79 2.27 10.78
C PHE A 217 7.24 1.35 9.64
N HIS A 218 6.33 0.65 8.95
CA HIS A 218 6.64 -0.20 7.80
C HIS A 218 7.33 0.61 6.69
N TRP A 219 6.80 1.79 6.33
CA TRP A 219 7.48 2.69 5.40
C TRP A 219 8.91 3.05 5.85
N SER A 220 9.15 3.24 7.15
CA SER A 220 10.49 3.57 7.68
C SER A 220 11.53 2.49 7.39
N ILE A 221 11.12 1.23 7.12
CA ILE A 221 12.03 0.15 6.71
C ILE A 221 12.69 0.50 5.37
N ALA A 222 11.90 0.97 4.39
CA ALA A 222 12.45 1.41 3.10
C ALA A 222 13.40 2.62 3.28
N GLU A 223 13.04 3.60 4.10
CA GLU A 223 13.92 4.75 4.37
C GLU A 223 15.26 4.30 4.95
N ARG A 224 15.26 3.38 5.92
CA ARG A 224 16.50 2.85 6.52
C ARG A 224 17.32 2.03 5.53
N VAL A 225 16.69 1.21 4.70
CA VAL A 225 17.38 0.48 3.63
C VAL A 225 17.98 1.45 2.61
N CYS A 226 17.25 2.49 2.21
CA CYS A 226 17.75 3.54 1.34
C CYS A 226 18.93 4.29 1.98
N MET A 227 18.83 4.70 3.24
CA MET A 227 19.92 5.36 3.97
C MET A 227 21.20 4.55 3.97
N LYS A 228 21.10 3.25 4.03
CA LYS A 228 22.27 2.34 4.06
C LYS A 228 22.84 2.04 2.67
N TYR A 229 22.00 1.90 1.65
CA TYR A 229 22.40 1.34 0.37
C TYR A 229 22.26 2.25 -0.85
N ALA A 230 21.43 3.30 -0.80
CA ALA A 230 21.24 4.21 -1.93
C ALA A 230 22.41 5.20 -2.12
N THR A 231 23.65 4.70 -2.00
CA THR A 231 24.87 5.49 -2.02
C THR A 231 25.45 5.72 -3.42
N ASN A 232 24.92 4.99 -4.43
CA ASN A 232 25.37 5.10 -5.81
C ASN A 232 24.18 5.05 -6.80
N PRO A 233 24.37 5.54 -8.04
CA PRO A 233 23.30 5.63 -9.04
C PRO A 233 22.68 4.28 -9.40
N GLU A 234 23.44 3.20 -9.45
CA GLU A 234 22.96 1.87 -9.82
C GLU A 234 21.93 1.34 -8.81
N VAL A 235 22.24 1.43 -7.51
CA VAL A 235 21.28 1.04 -6.45
C VAL A 235 20.04 1.93 -6.47
N ARG A 236 20.21 3.24 -6.68
CA ARG A 236 19.07 4.17 -6.80
C ARG A 236 18.16 3.80 -7.98
N ALA A 237 18.72 3.42 -9.13
CA ALA A 237 17.94 2.98 -10.28
C ALA A 237 17.09 1.73 -9.97
N GLU A 238 17.66 0.74 -9.29
CA GLU A 238 16.94 -0.48 -8.88
C GLU A 238 15.81 -0.19 -7.87
N ILE A 239 16.03 0.76 -6.95
CA ILE A 239 14.99 1.24 -6.03
C ILE A 239 13.84 1.83 -6.82
N LEU A 240 14.13 2.73 -7.76
CA LEU A 240 13.10 3.46 -8.50
C LEU A 240 12.33 2.58 -9.50
N ASP A 241 12.98 1.60 -10.12
CA ASP A 241 12.29 0.61 -10.98
C ASP A 241 11.21 -0.13 -10.20
N CYS A 242 11.55 -0.65 -9.01
CA CYS A 242 10.61 -1.38 -8.16
C CYS A 242 9.55 -0.46 -7.52
N ALA A 243 9.93 0.71 -7.04
CA ALA A 243 9.00 1.67 -6.46
C ALA A 243 7.99 2.19 -7.49
N GLY A 244 8.45 2.57 -8.69
CA GLY A 244 7.57 3.00 -9.78
C GLY A 244 6.61 1.90 -10.24
N GLY A 245 7.08 0.65 -10.28
CA GLY A 245 6.24 -0.52 -10.56
C GLY A 245 5.16 -0.74 -9.49
N ALA A 246 5.49 -0.59 -8.20
CA ALA A 246 4.54 -0.69 -7.10
C ALA A 246 3.49 0.43 -7.12
N LEU A 247 3.90 1.68 -7.39
CA LEU A 247 2.97 2.81 -7.58
C LEU A 247 1.95 2.52 -8.69
N LYS A 248 2.41 2.01 -9.85
CA LYS A 248 1.55 1.61 -10.96
C LYS A 248 0.57 0.51 -10.54
N ALA A 249 1.07 -0.61 -10.01
CA ALA A 249 0.26 -1.77 -9.64
C ALA A 249 -0.80 -1.41 -8.60
N SER A 250 -0.45 -0.62 -7.59
CA SER A 250 -1.39 -0.14 -6.56
C SER A 250 -2.51 0.72 -7.16
N MET A 251 -2.18 1.58 -8.11
CA MET A 251 -3.18 2.41 -8.79
C MET A 251 -4.15 1.56 -9.62
N GLU A 252 -3.65 0.63 -10.42
CA GLU A 252 -4.45 -0.27 -11.25
C GLU A 252 -5.40 -1.12 -10.38
N ALA A 253 -4.89 -1.72 -9.30
CA ALA A 253 -5.69 -2.51 -8.36
C ALA A 253 -6.81 -1.67 -7.70
N ARG A 254 -6.50 -0.44 -7.29
CA ARG A 254 -7.47 0.44 -6.64
C ARG A 254 -8.59 0.88 -7.57
N ILE A 255 -8.25 1.31 -8.77
CA ILE A 255 -9.25 1.74 -9.77
C ILE A 255 -10.14 0.56 -10.18
N ARG A 256 -9.52 -0.60 -10.43
CA ARG A 256 -10.28 -1.80 -10.80
C ARG A 256 -11.31 -2.18 -9.76
N ARG A 257 -10.98 -2.04 -8.50
CA ARG A 257 -11.89 -2.28 -7.40
C ARG A 257 -13.09 -1.32 -7.43
N VAL A 258 -12.86 -0.03 -7.66
CA VAL A 258 -13.95 0.96 -7.78
C VAL A 258 -14.88 0.63 -8.94
N GLU A 259 -14.34 0.26 -10.11
CA GLU A 259 -15.13 -0.15 -11.27
C GLU A 259 -16.03 -1.36 -10.97
N LEU A 260 -15.51 -2.34 -10.23
CA LEU A 260 -16.28 -3.53 -9.86
C LEU A 260 -17.39 -3.19 -8.85
N ALA A 261 -17.11 -2.31 -7.88
CA ALA A 261 -18.10 -1.84 -6.94
C ALA A 261 -19.26 -1.11 -7.66
N GLU A 262 -18.95 -0.23 -8.62
CA GLU A 262 -19.97 0.45 -9.42
C GLU A 262 -20.81 -0.50 -10.27
N LYS A 263 -20.17 -1.51 -10.88
CA LYS A 263 -20.85 -2.46 -11.78
C LYS A 263 -21.80 -3.39 -11.06
N TYR A 264 -21.49 -3.79 -9.83
CA TYR A 264 -22.24 -4.80 -9.09
C TYR A 264 -23.01 -4.23 -7.90
N ALA A 265 -22.98 -2.91 -7.69
CA ALA A 265 -23.57 -2.23 -6.51
C ALA A 265 -23.14 -2.90 -5.18
N ILE A 266 -21.84 -3.29 -5.13
CA ILE A 266 -21.23 -3.97 -3.98
C ILE A 266 -20.61 -2.95 -3.03
#